data_c6cca0c1680421906d64273cf3d7c3e9
#
_entry.id   c6cca0c1680421906d64273cf3d7c3e9
#
_cell.length_a   1.000
_cell.length_b   1.000
_cell.length_c   1.000
_cell.angle_alpha   90.00
_cell.angle_beta   90.00
_cell.angle_gamma   90.00
#
_symmetry.space_group_name_H-M   'P 1'
#
loop_
_entity.id
_entity.type
_entity.pdbx_description
1 polymer ?
#
loop_
_entity_poly.entity_id
_entity_poly.type
_entity_poly.pdbx_seq_one_letter_code
_entity_poly.pdbx_strand_id
1 'polypeptide(L)'
;MDEINDLAEGLGEPGRAPDEYLDELRTNGFVVVDNVLTSDALERIREATNREIEKQDPAPAEFDDRFGMPHSITWSPDVCRAVTHPVALRIIREYLGTEDIHFCHQPAMTILRPTKELLGTFPDSGWHADYPYHPDVYPEDRWQDENIYGVQYNICIDEFRTDNAATQYVPGSHLVKSFPPRGMNEGGTRMGTPPHENVKQMVAPAGAALIYDSRTWHRACVELNESGEDRLAILNAVCPRWVRPMVDKTNGSTVYFESNAESGLDDLTRVELNHLCHSDTAPLPDGVPTILEKQPMPRRIKI
;
A
#
# COMPACT_ATOMS: atom_id res chain seq x y z
N MET A 1 17.68 -2.24 22.54
CA MET A 1 17.51 -1.47 21.26
C MET A 1 18.74 -1.80 20.46
N ASP A 2 18.64 -2.79 19.61
CA ASP A 2 19.72 -3.07 18.66
C ASP A 2 19.60 -2.01 17.57
N GLU A 3 20.63 -1.19 17.44
CA GLU A 3 20.74 -0.16 16.41
C GLU A 3 20.54 -0.83 15.05
N ILE A 4 19.62 -0.31 14.24
CA ILE A 4 19.56 -0.61 12.81
C ILE A 4 20.80 0.10 12.21
N ASN A 5 21.96 -0.50 12.37
CA ASN A 5 23.18 -0.01 11.77
C ASN A 5 23.20 -0.52 10.33
N ASP A 6 23.23 0.41 9.39
CA ASP A 6 23.27 0.26 7.94
C ASP A 6 21.91 -0.04 7.26
N LEU A 7 21.10 1.00 7.11
CA LEU A 7 19.99 0.98 6.15
C LEU A 7 20.57 0.77 4.73
N ALA A 8 19.86 0.00 3.90
CA ALA A 8 20.24 -0.19 2.51
C ALA A 8 20.30 1.15 1.76
N GLU A 9 21.15 1.22 0.73
CA GLU A 9 21.26 2.40 -0.11
C GLU A 9 19.90 2.86 -0.63
N GLY A 10 19.59 4.15 -0.51
CA GLY A 10 18.32 4.73 -0.94
C GLY A 10 17.22 4.72 0.11
N LEU A 11 17.39 4.01 1.22
CA LEU A 11 16.49 4.13 2.37
C LEU A 11 16.86 5.33 3.24
N GLY A 12 15.84 5.99 3.75
CA GLY A 12 15.95 7.05 4.74
C GLY A 12 15.73 6.51 6.15
N GLU A 13 16.00 7.33 7.12
CA GLU A 13 15.77 7.01 8.54
C GLU A 13 14.54 7.79 9.04
N PRO A 14 13.43 7.11 9.42
CA PRO A 14 12.26 7.75 10.00
C PRO A 14 12.60 8.53 11.28
N GLY A 15 11.96 9.69 11.44
CA GLY A 15 12.30 10.64 12.51
C GLY A 15 11.81 10.27 13.90
N ARG A 16 10.92 9.27 14.03
CA ARG A 16 10.33 8.82 15.30
C ARG A 16 10.62 7.36 15.59
N ALA A 17 10.50 6.95 16.85
CA ALA A 17 10.59 5.54 17.22
C ALA A 17 9.39 4.75 16.65
N PRO A 18 9.56 3.46 16.28
CA PRO A 18 8.48 2.63 15.75
C PRO A 18 7.23 2.59 16.62
N ASP A 19 7.38 2.58 17.94
CA ASP A 19 6.27 2.54 18.90
C ASP A 19 5.38 3.80 18.80
N GLU A 20 5.96 4.97 18.52
CA GLU A 20 5.19 6.22 18.39
C GLU A 20 4.31 6.21 17.13
N TYR A 21 4.82 5.64 16.02
CA TYR A 21 4.02 5.44 14.80
C TYR A 21 2.91 4.42 15.04
N LEU A 22 3.21 3.34 15.77
CA LEU A 22 2.26 2.29 16.08
C LEU A 22 1.10 2.80 16.96
N ASP A 23 1.37 3.63 17.95
CA ASP A 23 0.36 4.23 18.81
C ASP A 23 -0.56 5.18 18.03
N GLU A 24 0.02 5.94 17.10
CA GLU A 24 -0.77 6.80 16.20
C GLU A 24 -1.65 5.97 15.26
N LEU A 25 -1.12 4.89 14.67
CA LEU A 25 -1.89 3.98 13.81
C LEU A 25 -3.05 3.34 14.57
N ARG A 26 -2.83 2.87 15.80
CA ARG A 26 -3.87 2.30 16.66
C ARG A 26 -4.97 3.31 17.00
N THR A 27 -4.60 4.56 17.20
CA THR A 27 -5.55 5.61 17.59
C THR A 27 -6.36 6.14 16.42
N ASN A 28 -5.69 6.41 15.30
CA ASN A 28 -6.28 7.11 14.17
C ASN A 28 -6.70 6.18 13.02
N GLY A 29 -6.19 4.94 12.99
CA GLY A 29 -6.32 4.03 11.85
C GLY A 29 -5.40 4.39 10.68
N PHE A 30 -4.52 5.38 10.87
CA PHE A 30 -3.62 5.90 9.86
C PHE A 30 -2.40 6.54 10.51
N VAL A 31 -1.25 6.37 9.88
CA VAL A 31 -0.01 7.04 10.27
C VAL A 31 0.86 7.35 9.05
N VAL A 32 1.64 8.42 9.14
CA VAL A 32 2.69 8.78 8.19
C VAL A 32 4.03 8.39 8.78
N VAL A 33 4.73 7.46 8.15
CA VAL A 33 6.14 7.15 8.44
C VAL A 33 6.99 7.99 7.50
N ASP A 34 7.58 9.02 8.03
CA ASP A 34 8.38 9.98 7.27
C ASP A 34 9.73 9.36 6.84
N ASN A 35 10.32 9.96 5.82
CA ASN A 35 11.69 9.67 5.38
C ASN A 35 12.02 8.17 5.17
N VAL A 36 11.12 7.43 4.51
CA VAL A 36 11.34 6.02 4.13
C VAL A 36 12.31 5.92 2.94
N LEU A 37 12.27 6.90 2.02
CA LEU A 37 13.14 6.98 0.86
C LEU A 37 13.93 8.29 0.85
N THR A 38 15.18 8.21 0.41
CA THR A 38 16.00 9.39 0.14
C THR A 38 15.59 10.07 -1.16
N SER A 39 15.98 11.35 -1.33
CA SER A 39 15.72 12.11 -2.55
C SER A 39 16.29 11.43 -3.79
N ASP A 40 17.49 10.86 -3.70
CA ASP A 40 18.14 10.18 -4.82
C ASP A 40 17.37 8.91 -5.23
N ALA A 41 16.85 8.15 -4.26
CA ALA A 41 16.00 6.99 -4.55
C ALA A 41 14.68 7.39 -5.22
N LEU A 42 14.07 8.48 -4.78
CA LEU A 42 12.87 9.03 -5.42
C LEU A 42 13.12 9.41 -6.88
N GLU A 43 14.26 10.03 -7.17
CA GLU A 43 14.62 10.39 -8.54
C GLU A 43 14.81 9.15 -9.41
N ARG A 44 15.56 8.14 -8.93
CA ARG A 44 15.72 6.87 -9.65
C ARG A 44 14.39 6.14 -9.89
N ILE A 45 13.45 6.19 -8.94
CA ILE A 45 12.12 5.60 -9.11
C ILE A 45 11.34 6.34 -10.19
N ARG A 46 11.37 7.69 -10.20
CA ARG A 46 10.70 8.49 -11.26
C ARG A 46 11.27 8.18 -12.65
N GLU A 47 12.59 8.13 -12.77
CA GLU A 47 13.24 7.75 -14.03
C GLU A 47 12.87 6.33 -14.48
N ALA A 48 12.85 5.37 -13.57
CA ALA A 48 12.44 4.00 -13.87
C ALA A 48 10.96 3.96 -14.30
N THR A 49 10.11 4.72 -13.62
CA THR A 49 8.69 4.86 -13.98
C THR A 49 8.51 5.41 -15.39
N ASN A 50 9.21 6.47 -15.73
CA ASN A 50 9.15 7.07 -17.08
C ASN A 50 9.59 6.07 -18.16
N ARG A 51 10.67 5.33 -17.93
CA ARG A 51 11.10 4.26 -18.84
C ARG A 51 10.06 3.16 -19.04
N GLU A 52 9.31 2.81 -17.97
CA GLU A 52 8.24 1.81 -18.07
C GLU A 52 7.00 2.37 -18.78
N ILE A 53 6.68 3.65 -18.60
CA ILE A 53 5.60 4.32 -19.36
C ILE A 53 5.89 4.30 -20.85
N GLU A 54 7.13 4.61 -21.26
CA GLU A 54 7.55 4.62 -22.66
C GLU A 54 7.43 3.25 -23.34
N LYS A 55 7.44 2.16 -22.57
CA LYS A 55 7.27 0.81 -23.08
C LYS A 55 5.80 0.40 -23.24
N GLN A 56 4.85 1.19 -22.71
CA GLN A 56 3.42 0.84 -22.82
C GLN A 56 2.93 1.03 -24.27
N ASP A 57 2.26 -0.01 -24.80
CA ASP A 57 1.62 0.02 -26.10
C ASP A 57 0.21 -0.63 -25.99
N PRO A 58 -0.88 0.09 -26.21
CA PRO A 58 -0.91 1.53 -26.44
C PRO A 58 -0.46 2.34 -25.22
N ALA A 59 0.06 3.53 -25.49
CA ALA A 59 0.34 4.48 -24.42
C ALA A 59 -0.92 4.73 -23.58
N PRO A 60 -0.80 4.98 -22.26
CA PRO A 60 -1.95 5.30 -21.42
C PRO A 60 -2.78 6.41 -22.07
N ALA A 61 -4.08 6.20 -22.17
CA ALA A 61 -4.96 7.15 -22.83
C ALA A 61 -4.87 8.53 -22.17
N GLU A 62 -4.94 9.59 -22.96
CA GLU A 62 -4.89 10.98 -22.45
C GLU A 62 -5.97 11.28 -21.39
N PHE A 63 -7.00 10.45 -21.36
CA PHE A 63 -8.17 10.62 -20.51
C PHE A 63 -8.18 9.71 -19.29
N ASP A 64 -7.13 8.91 -19.10
CA ASP A 64 -7.00 8.10 -17.89
C ASP A 64 -6.49 8.97 -16.74
N ASP A 65 -7.39 9.40 -15.87
CA ASP A 65 -7.03 10.23 -14.71
C ASP A 65 -6.20 9.48 -13.69
N ARG A 66 -6.30 8.18 -13.73
CA ARG A 66 -5.50 7.28 -12.92
C ARG A 66 -5.16 6.04 -13.72
N PHE A 67 -3.88 5.74 -13.81
CA PHE A 67 -3.47 4.43 -14.29
C PHE A 67 -2.45 3.79 -13.35
N GLY A 68 -2.47 2.46 -13.29
CA GLY A 68 -1.60 1.68 -12.45
C GLY A 68 -0.69 0.80 -13.29
N MET A 69 0.59 0.79 -12.98
CA MET A 69 1.56 -0.16 -13.52
C MET A 69 1.85 -1.21 -12.46
N PRO A 70 1.35 -2.44 -12.64
CA PRO A 70 1.60 -3.53 -11.71
C PRO A 70 3.07 -3.94 -11.71
N HIS A 71 3.45 -4.72 -10.71
CA HIS A 71 4.77 -5.34 -10.63
C HIS A 71 5.95 -4.36 -10.58
N SER A 72 5.78 -3.22 -9.92
CA SER A 72 6.84 -2.20 -9.81
C SER A 72 8.12 -2.72 -9.15
N ILE A 73 8.05 -3.77 -8.35
CA ILE A 73 9.20 -4.48 -7.78
C ILE A 73 10.07 -5.20 -8.83
N THR A 74 9.58 -5.39 -10.05
CA THR A 74 10.32 -6.12 -11.10
C THR A 74 11.22 -5.22 -11.94
N TRP A 75 11.04 -3.90 -11.87
CA TRP A 75 11.76 -2.95 -12.68
C TRP A 75 12.44 -1.83 -11.90
N SER A 76 12.28 -1.77 -10.58
CA SER A 76 12.96 -0.79 -9.73
C SER A 76 13.45 -1.41 -8.42
N PRO A 77 14.77 -1.55 -8.22
CA PRO A 77 15.35 -1.99 -6.95
C PRO A 77 14.99 -1.06 -5.77
N ASP A 78 14.86 0.25 -6.02
CA ASP A 78 14.48 1.19 -4.96
C ASP A 78 13.03 1.01 -4.51
N VAL A 79 12.13 0.55 -5.40
CA VAL A 79 10.78 0.12 -5.00
C VAL A 79 10.87 -1.13 -4.11
N CYS A 80 11.72 -2.10 -4.44
CA CYS A 80 11.95 -3.27 -3.60
C CYS A 80 12.37 -2.86 -2.19
N ARG A 81 13.33 -1.97 -2.06
CA ARG A 81 13.81 -1.45 -0.77
C ARG A 81 12.73 -0.70 -0.02
N ALA A 82 11.96 0.16 -0.71
CA ALA A 82 10.88 0.92 -0.10
C ALA A 82 9.83 0.01 0.55
N VAL A 83 9.35 -1.00 -0.17
CA VAL A 83 8.30 -1.90 0.33
C VAL A 83 8.79 -2.91 1.37
N THR A 84 10.09 -3.03 1.54
CA THR A 84 10.73 -3.86 2.57
C THR A 84 11.40 -3.03 3.66
N HIS A 85 11.08 -1.73 3.78
CA HIS A 85 11.70 -0.86 4.75
C HIS A 85 11.56 -1.41 6.18
N PRO A 86 12.66 -1.63 6.92
CA PRO A 86 12.64 -2.41 8.17
C PRO A 86 11.75 -1.78 9.25
N VAL A 87 11.76 -0.45 9.39
CA VAL A 87 10.91 0.25 10.37
C VAL A 87 9.44 0.12 9.99
N ALA A 88 9.09 0.31 8.71
CA ALA A 88 7.71 0.17 8.25
C ALA A 88 7.18 -1.26 8.41
N LEU A 89 7.97 -2.28 8.04
CA LEU A 89 7.58 -3.68 8.22
C LEU A 89 7.47 -4.06 9.70
N ARG A 90 8.32 -3.51 10.57
CA ARG A 90 8.18 -3.71 12.02
C ARG A 90 6.84 -3.16 12.52
N ILE A 91 6.48 -1.92 12.16
CA ILE A 91 5.19 -1.32 12.54
C ILE A 91 4.03 -2.20 12.05
N ILE A 92 4.09 -2.67 10.80
CA ILE A 92 3.04 -3.51 10.21
C ILE A 92 2.92 -4.84 10.94
N ARG A 93 4.03 -5.54 11.22
CA ARG A 93 4.03 -6.81 11.93
C ARG A 93 3.47 -6.68 13.35
N GLU A 94 3.91 -5.67 14.08
CA GLU A 94 3.42 -5.40 15.43
C GLU A 94 1.93 -5.00 15.43
N TYR A 95 1.48 -4.25 14.43
CA TYR A 95 0.07 -3.89 14.27
C TYR A 95 -0.80 -5.09 13.94
N LEU A 96 -0.38 -5.94 13.02
CA LEU A 96 -1.08 -7.17 12.62
C LEU A 96 -0.95 -8.30 13.66
N GLY A 97 -0.07 -8.15 14.65
CA GLY A 97 0.18 -9.17 15.69
C GLY A 97 0.83 -10.45 15.15
N THR A 98 1.49 -10.40 14.01
CA THR A 98 2.16 -11.56 13.41
C THR A 98 3.38 -11.14 12.59
N GLU A 99 4.39 -11.99 12.63
CA GLU A 99 5.57 -11.83 11.79
C GLU A 99 5.41 -12.41 10.39
N ASP A 100 4.47 -13.34 10.24
CA ASP A 100 4.23 -14.02 8.98
C ASP A 100 3.19 -13.27 8.16
N ILE A 101 3.69 -12.35 7.35
CA ILE A 101 2.92 -11.45 6.51
C ILE A 101 3.25 -11.65 5.02
N HIS A 102 2.38 -11.20 4.15
CA HIS A 102 2.62 -11.20 2.72
C HIS A 102 1.90 -10.03 2.02
N PHE A 103 2.26 -9.76 0.77
CA PHE A 103 1.52 -8.81 -0.03
C PHE A 103 0.08 -9.31 -0.27
N CYS A 104 -0.90 -8.52 0.12
CA CYS A 104 -2.29 -8.73 -0.20
C CYS A 104 -2.54 -8.49 -1.70
N HIS A 105 -1.94 -7.44 -2.24
CA HIS A 105 -1.73 -7.23 -3.66
C HIS A 105 -0.31 -6.71 -3.89
N GLN A 106 0.22 -6.98 -5.06
CA GLN A 106 1.58 -6.58 -5.39
C GLN A 106 1.73 -5.06 -5.46
N PRO A 107 2.91 -4.54 -5.08
CA PRO A 107 3.22 -3.13 -5.25
C PRO A 107 3.02 -2.68 -6.69
N ALA A 108 2.19 -1.68 -6.87
CA ALA A 108 1.88 -1.09 -8.16
C ALA A 108 2.18 0.41 -8.16
N MET A 109 2.92 0.89 -9.16
CA MET A 109 3.05 2.32 -9.38
C MET A 109 1.72 2.86 -9.86
N THR A 110 1.22 3.87 -9.19
CA THR A 110 0.00 4.58 -9.58
C THR A 110 0.34 6.01 -9.94
N ILE A 111 -0.17 6.45 -11.06
CA ILE A 111 -0.01 7.81 -11.57
C ILE A 111 -1.39 8.43 -11.59
N LEU A 112 -1.55 9.49 -10.81
CA LEU A 112 -2.76 10.28 -10.76
C LEU A 112 -2.53 11.58 -11.52
N ARG A 113 -3.28 11.78 -12.59
CA ARG A 113 -3.16 12.96 -13.47
C ARG A 113 -3.95 14.15 -12.94
N PRO A 114 -3.60 15.38 -13.34
CA PRO A 114 -4.41 16.55 -13.07
C PRO A 114 -5.80 16.38 -13.67
N THR A 115 -6.81 16.75 -12.91
CA THR A 115 -8.19 16.78 -13.40
C THR A 115 -8.39 17.99 -14.29
N LYS A 116 -8.40 17.81 -15.59
CA LYS A 116 -8.57 18.91 -16.58
C LYS A 116 -10.03 19.33 -16.73
N GLU A 117 -10.94 18.40 -16.65
CA GLU A 117 -12.40 18.61 -16.63
C GLU A 117 -13.05 17.47 -15.88
N LEU A 118 -14.03 17.78 -15.04
CA LEU A 118 -14.86 16.77 -14.39
C LEU A 118 -15.78 16.15 -15.45
N LEU A 119 -15.27 15.18 -16.17
CA LEU A 119 -16.00 14.49 -17.23
C LEU A 119 -17.05 13.53 -16.67
N GLY A 120 -17.79 13.85 -15.67
CA GLY A 120 -19.03 13.16 -15.30
C GLY A 120 -19.04 11.62 -15.23
N THR A 121 -17.98 10.97 -15.62
CA THR A 121 -17.87 9.54 -15.92
C THR A 121 -16.89 8.78 -15.04
N PHE A 122 -16.33 9.40 -14.00
CA PHE A 122 -15.47 8.66 -13.09
C PHE A 122 -16.26 7.56 -12.39
N PRO A 123 -15.81 6.31 -12.44
CA PRO A 123 -16.26 5.36 -11.46
C PRO A 123 -15.88 5.97 -10.11
N ASP A 124 -16.88 6.35 -9.39
CA ASP A 124 -16.76 6.87 -8.04
C ASP A 124 -15.93 5.87 -7.24
N SER A 125 -14.69 6.21 -6.90
CA SER A 125 -13.99 5.50 -5.84
C SER A 125 -14.67 5.92 -4.53
N GLY A 126 -15.87 5.39 -4.33
CA GLY A 126 -16.69 5.72 -3.19
C GLY A 126 -15.97 5.40 -1.89
N TRP A 127 -16.52 5.89 -0.80
CA TRP A 127 -16.06 5.54 0.52
C TRP A 127 -16.13 4.03 0.74
N HIS A 128 -15.04 3.42 1.16
CA HIS A 128 -14.91 1.99 1.35
C HIS A 128 -13.94 1.67 2.50
N ALA A 129 -13.97 0.42 2.90
CA ALA A 129 -12.91 -0.28 3.62
C ALA A 129 -12.24 -1.22 2.64
N ASP A 130 -10.96 -1.50 2.85
CA ASP A 130 -10.20 -2.35 1.94
C ASP A 130 -10.33 -3.85 2.27
N TYR A 131 -9.87 -4.66 1.34
CA TYR A 131 -9.77 -6.11 1.51
C TYR A 131 -8.95 -6.46 2.78
N PRO A 132 -9.36 -7.47 3.58
CA PRO A 132 -10.49 -8.39 3.33
C PRO A 132 -11.85 -7.89 3.81
N TYR A 133 -11.94 -6.67 4.31
CA TYR A 133 -13.16 -6.08 4.87
C TYR A 133 -14.09 -5.62 3.74
N HIS A 134 -14.72 -6.60 3.11
CA HIS A 134 -15.70 -6.41 2.06
C HIS A 134 -16.95 -7.23 2.39
N PRO A 135 -18.18 -6.72 2.13
CA PRO A 135 -19.42 -7.42 2.52
C PRO A 135 -19.48 -8.88 2.07
N ASP A 136 -18.97 -9.17 0.87
CA ASP A 136 -19.01 -10.51 0.29
C ASP A 136 -17.85 -11.42 0.75
N VAL A 137 -16.85 -10.87 1.46
CA VAL A 137 -15.65 -11.60 1.90
C VAL A 137 -15.64 -11.78 3.41
N TYR A 138 -15.73 -10.67 4.14
CA TYR A 138 -15.70 -10.67 5.60
C TYR A 138 -16.75 -9.69 6.13
N PRO A 139 -17.96 -10.17 6.44
CA PRO A 139 -19.08 -9.33 6.84
C PRO A 139 -18.84 -8.64 8.19
N GLU A 140 -19.40 -7.43 8.34
CA GLU A 140 -19.13 -6.55 9.47
C GLU A 140 -19.55 -7.10 10.84
N ASP A 141 -20.54 -8.00 10.90
CA ASP A 141 -20.96 -8.67 12.12
C ASP A 141 -19.90 -9.59 12.75
N ARG A 142 -18.80 -9.83 12.02
CA ARG A 142 -17.65 -10.62 12.45
C ARG A 142 -16.40 -9.79 12.76
N TRP A 143 -16.44 -8.49 12.57
CA TRP A 143 -15.27 -7.66 12.84
C TRP A 143 -15.02 -7.58 14.35
N GLN A 144 -13.77 -7.80 14.73
CA GLN A 144 -13.31 -7.75 16.11
C GLN A 144 -12.09 -6.85 16.20
N ASP A 145 -11.87 -6.22 17.36
CA ASP A 145 -10.78 -5.28 17.56
C ASP A 145 -9.42 -5.95 17.48
N GLU A 146 -9.33 -7.17 18.01
CA GLU A 146 -8.08 -7.93 18.10
C GLU A 146 -7.66 -8.59 16.78
N ASN A 147 -8.57 -8.69 15.83
CA ASN A 147 -8.34 -9.41 14.58
C ASN A 147 -8.16 -8.43 13.41
N ILE A 148 -6.94 -7.98 13.20
CA ILE A 148 -6.58 -7.10 12.10
C ILE A 148 -6.04 -7.96 10.94
N TYR A 149 -6.71 -7.91 9.79
CA TYR A 149 -6.42 -8.80 8.67
C TYR A 149 -5.80 -8.11 7.46
N GLY A 150 -5.54 -6.83 7.54
CA GLY A 150 -4.88 -6.10 6.46
C GLY A 150 -4.55 -4.67 6.81
N VAL A 151 -3.50 -4.19 6.21
CA VAL A 151 -3.08 -2.79 6.22
C VAL A 151 -2.71 -2.37 4.80
N GLN A 152 -2.98 -1.13 4.47
CA GLN A 152 -2.41 -0.49 3.30
C GLN A 152 -1.03 0.07 3.68
N TYR A 153 -0.09 -0.10 2.77
CA TYR A 153 1.27 0.37 2.91
C TYR A 153 1.68 1.08 1.61
N ASN A 154 1.32 2.34 1.49
CA ASN A 154 1.53 3.13 0.29
C ASN A 154 2.76 4.02 0.43
N ILE A 155 3.57 4.16 -0.62
CA ILE A 155 4.77 4.99 -0.63
C ILE A 155 4.50 6.23 -1.48
N CYS A 156 4.72 7.40 -0.91
CA CYS A 156 4.61 8.68 -1.59
C CYS A 156 5.86 8.94 -2.43
N ILE A 157 5.80 8.74 -3.72
CA ILE A 157 6.89 9.14 -4.63
C ILE A 157 6.87 10.64 -4.81
N ASP A 158 5.69 11.21 -4.96
CA ASP A 158 5.46 12.65 -4.88
C ASP A 158 4.77 12.99 -3.55
N GLU A 159 4.91 14.22 -3.12
CA GLU A 159 4.22 14.73 -1.96
C GLU A 159 2.70 14.58 -2.11
N PHE A 160 2.02 14.12 -1.05
CA PHE A 160 0.56 14.11 -0.98
C PHE A 160 0.08 15.41 -0.32
N ARG A 161 -0.59 16.25 -1.10
CA ARG A 161 -1.12 17.55 -0.70
C ARG A 161 -2.63 17.61 -0.86
N THR A 162 -3.22 18.60 -0.26
CA THR A 162 -4.67 18.82 -0.36
C THR A 162 -5.14 19.17 -1.77
N ASP A 163 -4.27 19.79 -2.58
CA ASP A 163 -4.54 20.23 -3.95
C ASP A 163 -4.19 19.20 -5.02
N ASN A 164 -3.52 18.08 -4.66
CA ASN A 164 -3.17 17.02 -5.59
C ASN A 164 -3.87 15.68 -5.28
N ALA A 165 -5.07 15.76 -4.74
CA ALA A 165 -5.93 14.63 -4.45
C ALA A 165 -5.35 13.62 -3.44
N ALA A 166 -4.73 14.10 -2.36
CA ALA A 166 -4.37 13.23 -1.24
C ALA A 166 -5.61 12.47 -0.74
N THR A 167 -5.45 11.17 -0.51
CA THR A 167 -6.55 10.26 -0.10
C THR A 167 -7.34 10.83 1.07
N GLN A 168 -8.66 10.86 0.96
CA GLN A 168 -9.54 11.25 2.05
C GLN A 168 -9.81 10.06 2.97
N TYR A 169 -9.90 10.32 4.28
CA TYR A 169 -10.18 9.30 5.29
C TYR A 169 -10.95 9.87 6.48
N VAL A 170 -11.56 9.00 7.27
CA VAL A 170 -12.20 9.34 8.54
C VAL A 170 -11.37 8.78 9.69
N PRO A 171 -10.68 9.64 10.47
CA PRO A 171 -9.89 9.18 11.61
C PRO A 171 -10.72 8.37 12.61
N GLY A 172 -10.16 7.26 13.10
CA GLY A 172 -10.82 6.39 14.08
C GLY A 172 -11.94 5.50 13.53
N SER A 173 -12.27 5.59 12.23
CA SER A 173 -13.34 4.78 11.63
C SER A 173 -13.07 3.28 11.65
N HIS A 174 -11.81 2.85 11.70
CA HIS A 174 -11.42 1.45 11.85
C HIS A 174 -11.95 0.80 13.15
N LEU A 175 -12.26 1.60 14.18
CA LEU A 175 -12.82 1.14 15.44
C LEU A 175 -14.36 1.01 15.43
N VAL A 176 -15.02 1.50 14.36
CA VAL A 176 -16.49 1.50 14.27
C VAL A 176 -17.05 0.10 13.96
N LYS A 177 -16.24 -0.80 13.39
CA LYS A 177 -16.61 -2.18 13.03
C LYS A 177 -17.75 -2.26 12.03
N SER A 178 -17.83 -1.32 11.12
CA SER A 178 -18.81 -1.30 10.04
C SER A 178 -18.20 -0.73 8.76
N PHE A 179 -18.87 -1.00 7.66
CA PHE A 179 -18.59 -0.30 6.41
C PHE A 179 -18.98 1.17 6.49
N PRO A 180 -18.43 2.03 5.63
CA PRO A 180 -18.87 3.40 5.53
C PRO A 180 -20.40 3.46 5.31
N PRO A 181 -21.12 4.34 6.02
CA PRO A 181 -22.56 4.50 5.81
C PRO A 181 -22.90 4.76 4.34
N ARG A 182 -23.97 4.14 3.84
CA ARG A 182 -24.38 4.30 2.43
C ARG A 182 -24.53 5.76 2.02
N GLY A 183 -25.03 6.61 2.92
CA GLY A 183 -25.17 8.04 2.69
C GLY A 183 -23.86 8.78 2.40
N MET A 184 -22.72 8.21 2.73
CA MET A 184 -21.43 8.79 2.35
C MET A 184 -21.16 8.72 0.82
N ASN A 185 -21.84 7.81 0.12
CA ASN A 185 -21.72 7.64 -1.32
C ASN A 185 -22.94 8.20 -2.08
N GLU A 186 -23.95 8.69 -1.37
CA GLU A 186 -25.14 9.29 -1.96
C GLU A 186 -24.96 10.80 -2.16
N GLY A 187 -25.55 11.35 -3.20
CA GLY A 187 -25.60 12.80 -3.42
C GLY A 187 -24.39 13.41 -4.13
N GLY A 188 -23.63 12.62 -4.84
CA GLY A 188 -22.58 13.15 -5.74
C GLY A 188 -21.50 13.89 -4.97
N THR A 189 -20.80 13.20 -4.11
CA THR A 189 -19.63 13.69 -3.36
C THR A 189 -18.48 14.18 -4.25
N ARG A 190 -18.74 14.33 -5.54
CA ARG A 190 -17.80 14.82 -6.56
C ARG A 190 -17.37 16.25 -6.36
N MET A 191 -18.06 17.02 -5.55
CA MET A 191 -17.82 18.46 -5.43
C MET A 191 -17.74 18.87 -3.95
N GLY A 192 -16.62 18.55 -3.34
CA GLY A 192 -16.05 19.39 -2.28
C GLY A 192 -16.69 19.42 -0.91
N THR A 193 -17.88 18.87 -0.68
CA THR A 193 -18.41 18.79 0.68
C THR A 193 -18.14 17.41 1.24
N PRO A 194 -17.29 17.29 2.27
CA PRO A 194 -17.09 16.01 2.91
C PRO A 194 -18.44 15.46 3.41
N PRO A 195 -18.79 14.22 3.10
CA PRO A 195 -20.04 13.61 3.54
C PRO A 195 -20.06 13.34 5.05
N HIS A 196 -18.94 13.56 5.71
CA HIS A 196 -18.73 13.36 7.13
C HIS A 196 -17.91 14.53 7.70
N GLU A 197 -18.35 15.09 8.83
CA GLU A 197 -17.70 16.27 9.43
C GLU A 197 -16.24 16.09 9.86
N ASN A 198 -15.80 14.84 10.04
CA ASN A 198 -14.44 14.49 10.44
C ASN A 198 -13.55 14.00 9.28
N VAL A 199 -13.92 14.24 8.04
CA VAL A 199 -13.07 13.86 6.90
C VAL A 199 -11.77 14.67 6.92
N LYS A 200 -10.66 13.96 6.76
CA LYS A 200 -9.32 14.53 6.59
C LYS A 200 -8.66 13.97 5.33
N GLN A 201 -7.55 14.57 4.94
CA GLN A 201 -6.70 14.07 3.86
C GLN A 201 -5.39 13.51 4.43
N MET A 202 -4.91 12.43 3.85
CA MET A 202 -3.63 11.80 4.17
C MET A 202 -2.50 12.61 3.53
N VAL A 203 -2.15 13.75 4.12
CA VAL A 203 -1.08 14.62 3.64
C VAL A 203 0.26 14.07 4.13
N ALA A 204 1.25 13.98 3.23
CA ALA A 204 2.56 13.43 3.55
C ALA A 204 3.64 13.94 2.59
N PRO A 205 4.89 14.13 3.04
CA PRO A 205 5.99 14.51 2.16
C PRO A 205 6.34 13.37 1.18
N ALA A 206 6.99 13.73 0.08
CA ALA A 206 7.63 12.74 -0.79
C ALA A 206 8.64 11.90 0.01
N GLY A 207 8.73 10.63 -0.29
CA GLY A 207 9.58 9.67 0.43
C GLY A 207 8.97 9.14 1.73
N ALA A 208 7.78 9.55 2.11
CA ALA A 208 7.06 8.98 3.25
C ALA A 208 6.26 7.74 2.86
N ALA A 209 5.94 6.92 3.86
CA ALA A 209 4.97 5.84 3.76
C ALA A 209 3.67 6.19 4.49
N LEU A 210 2.55 5.88 3.86
CA LEU A 210 1.22 5.92 4.44
C LEU A 210 0.86 4.51 4.89
N ILE A 211 0.74 4.28 6.18
CA ILE A 211 0.27 2.99 6.72
C ILE A 211 -1.10 3.23 7.33
N TYR A 212 -2.11 2.47 6.89
CA TYR A 212 -3.45 2.55 7.47
C TYR A 212 -4.16 1.21 7.52
N ASP A 213 -4.97 1.04 8.54
CA ASP A 213 -5.81 -0.13 8.73
C ASP A 213 -6.79 -0.28 7.57
N SER A 214 -6.90 -1.48 7.01
CA SER A 214 -7.84 -1.75 5.90
C SER A 214 -9.31 -1.50 6.27
N ARG A 215 -9.65 -1.38 7.57
CA ARG A 215 -10.99 -1.00 8.05
C ARG A 215 -11.22 0.51 8.04
N THR A 216 -10.17 1.32 7.90
CA THR A 216 -10.30 2.79 7.85
C THR A 216 -11.13 3.20 6.65
N TRP A 217 -12.21 3.92 6.89
CA TRP A 217 -13.04 4.47 5.83
C TRP A 217 -12.25 5.51 5.06
N HIS A 218 -12.06 5.27 3.79
CA HIS A 218 -11.30 6.16 2.94
C HIS A 218 -11.82 6.13 1.50
N ARG A 219 -11.33 7.07 0.69
CA ARG A 219 -11.54 7.09 -0.75
C ARG A 219 -10.39 7.76 -1.48
N ALA A 220 -10.13 7.35 -2.70
CA ALA A 220 -9.36 8.16 -3.63
C ALA A 220 -10.25 9.31 -4.12
N CYS A 221 -9.72 10.52 -4.08
CA CYS A 221 -10.42 11.73 -4.53
C CYS A 221 -9.76 12.28 -5.79
N VAL A 222 -9.70 11.45 -6.82
CA VAL A 222 -9.03 11.75 -8.10
C VAL A 222 -9.49 13.05 -8.73
N GLU A 223 -10.73 13.43 -8.48
CA GLU A 223 -11.35 14.66 -8.95
C GLU A 223 -10.76 15.94 -8.34
N LEU A 224 -9.91 15.80 -7.32
CA LEU A 224 -9.31 16.94 -6.59
C LEU A 224 -7.83 17.17 -6.95
N ASN A 225 -7.31 16.57 -8.01
CA ASN A 225 -5.97 16.91 -8.46
C ASN A 225 -5.99 18.20 -9.31
N GLU A 226 -5.98 19.33 -8.62
CA GLU A 226 -5.97 20.67 -9.18
C GLU A 226 -4.55 21.24 -9.32
N SER A 227 -3.52 20.47 -8.96
CA SER A 227 -2.12 20.93 -8.94
C SER A 227 -1.53 21.25 -10.32
N GLY A 228 -2.11 20.69 -11.37
CA GLY A 228 -1.54 20.78 -12.73
C GLY A 228 -0.41 19.80 -13.00
N GLU A 229 -0.07 18.93 -12.04
CA GLU A 229 1.03 17.96 -12.10
C GLU A 229 0.52 16.55 -11.83
N ASP A 230 1.17 15.56 -12.43
CA ASP A 230 0.97 14.15 -12.08
C ASP A 230 1.43 13.88 -10.65
N ARG A 231 0.76 12.96 -9.95
CA ARG A 231 1.17 12.50 -8.64
C ARG A 231 1.45 11.00 -8.67
N LEU A 232 2.66 10.62 -8.34
CA LEU A 232 3.12 9.25 -8.31
C LEU A 232 3.08 8.69 -6.89
N ALA A 233 2.60 7.46 -6.78
CA ALA A 233 2.64 6.69 -5.53
C ALA A 233 2.76 5.19 -5.82
N ILE A 234 3.39 4.46 -4.92
CA ILE A 234 3.31 3.00 -4.92
C ILE A 234 2.16 2.60 -4.02
N LEU A 235 1.17 1.92 -4.57
CA LEU A 235 0.11 1.31 -3.80
C LEU A 235 0.47 -0.13 -3.47
N ASN A 236 0.36 -0.47 -2.21
CA ASN A 236 0.71 -1.77 -1.67
C ASN A 236 -0.20 -2.09 -0.48
N ALA A 237 -0.55 -3.35 -0.33
CA ALA A 237 -1.28 -3.83 0.83
C ALA A 237 -0.63 -5.10 1.38
N VAL A 238 -0.64 -5.23 2.70
CA VAL A 238 -0.03 -6.34 3.44
C VAL A 238 -1.08 -6.97 4.34
N CYS A 239 -1.09 -8.29 4.41
CA CYS A 239 -1.97 -9.05 5.27
C CYS A 239 -1.23 -10.22 5.93
N PRO A 240 -1.78 -10.77 7.03
CA PRO A 240 -1.28 -12.03 7.59
C PRO A 240 -1.32 -13.14 6.54
N ARG A 241 -0.35 -14.05 6.59
CA ARG A 241 -0.22 -15.10 5.55
C ARG A 241 -1.42 -16.02 5.42
N TRP A 242 -2.18 -16.21 6.49
CA TRP A 242 -3.41 -17.03 6.43
C TRP A 242 -4.60 -16.32 5.78
N VAL A 243 -4.51 -15.01 5.54
CA VAL A 243 -5.48 -14.28 4.73
C VAL A 243 -5.14 -14.48 3.27
N ARG A 244 -6.09 -14.98 2.48
CA ARG A 244 -5.87 -15.15 1.04
C ARG A 244 -5.60 -13.80 0.38
N PRO A 245 -4.60 -13.68 -0.51
CA PRO A 245 -4.39 -12.46 -1.26
C PRO A 245 -5.63 -12.04 -2.05
N MET A 246 -5.88 -10.75 -2.16
CA MET A 246 -7.01 -10.18 -2.90
C MET A 246 -6.93 -10.52 -4.39
N VAL A 247 -5.74 -10.48 -4.95
CA VAL A 247 -5.47 -10.80 -6.35
C VAL A 247 -4.69 -12.10 -6.41
N ASP A 248 -4.99 -12.99 -7.36
CA ASP A 248 -4.20 -14.20 -7.55
C ASP A 248 -2.74 -13.84 -7.83
N LYS A 249 -1.86 -14.30 -6.96
CA LYS A 249 -0.47 -13.86 -6.87
C LYS A 249 0.53 -14.82 -7.44
N THR A 250 0.10 -15.96 -7.87
CA THR A 250 1.01 -16.90 -8.54
C THR A 250 1.78 -16.21 -9.65
N ASN A 251 1.10 -15.43 -10.45
CA ASN A 251 1.73 -14.65 -11.52
C ASN A 251 2.68 -13.57 -10.99
N GLY A 252 2.34 -12.89 -9.90
CA GLY A 252 3.16 -11.82 -9.36
C GLY A 252 4.47 -12.33 -8.75
N SER A 253 4.42 -13.40 -7.99
CA SER A 253 5.62 -14.04 -7.43
C SER A 253 6.50 -14.60 -8.55
N THR A 254 5.92 -15.25 -9.55
CA THR A 254 6.63 -15.75 -10.72
C THR A 254 7.33 -14.62 -11.46
N VAL A 255 6.62 -13.53 -11.75
CA VAL A 255 7.21 -12.35 -12.44
C VAL A 255 8.37 -11.78 -11.66
N TYR A 256 8.27 -11.69 -10.33
CA TYR A 256 9.37 -11.22 -9.50
C TYR A 256 10.59 -12.15 -9.59
N PHE A 257 10.42 -13.45 -9.43
CA PHE A 257 11.53 -14.40 -9.48
C PHE A 257 12.16 -14.55 -10.87
N GLU A 258 11.42 -14.27 -11.93
CA GLU A 258 11.93 -14.28 -13.31
C GLU A 258 12.58 -12.94 -13.71
N SER A 259 12.40 -11.89 -12.91
CA SER A 259 12.92 -10.56 -13.24
C SER A 259 14.39 -10.42 -12.85
N ASN A 260 15.09 -9.54 -13.57
CA ASN A 260 16.45 -9.14 -13.22
C ASN A 260 16.53 -8.10 -12.09
N ALA A 261 15.40 -7.74 -11.47
CA ALA A 261 15.36 -6.77 -10.38
C ALA A 261 16.13 -7.25 -9.13
N GLU A 262 16.30 -8.55 -8.99
CA GLU A 262 17.10 -9.15 -7.90
C GLU A 262 18.59 -8.78 -7.98
N SER A 263 19.10 -8.43 -9.16
CA SER A 263 20.47 -7.98 -9.32
C SER A 263 20.63 -6.57 -8.72
N GLY A 264 21.42 -6.48 -7.65
CA GLY A 264 21.71 -5.21 -6.96
C GLY A 264 20.90 -4.97 -5.69
N LEU A 265 20.10 -5.94 -5.24
CA LEU A 265 19.47 -5.91 -3.93
C LEU A 265 20.45 -6.40 -2.86
N ASP A 266 20.44 -5.73 -1.71
CA ASP A 266 21.08 -6.21 -0.51
C ASP A 266 20.38 -7.46 0.05
N ASP A 267 21.08 -8.20 0.91
CA ASP A 267 20.57 -9.48 1.43
C ASP A 267 19.30 -9.33 2.25
N LEU A 268 19.17 -8.24 3.01
CA LEU A 268 17.99 -8.00 3.84
C LEU A 268 16.75 -7.73 2.97
N THR A 269 16.87 -6.81 2.02
CA THR A 269 15.80 -6.50 1.06
C THR A 269 15.37 -7.78 0.32
N ARG A 270 16.32 -8.58 -0.15
CA ARG A 270 16.01 -9.81 -0.89
C ARG A 270 15.27 -10.84 -0.04
N VAL A 271 15.71 -11.07 1.21
CA VAL A 271 15.06 -12.02 2.12
C VAL A 271 13.64 -11.57 2.45
N GLU A 272 13.46 -10.30 2.79
CA GLU A 272 12.13 -9.76 3.12
C GLU A 272 11.20 -9.77 1.90
N LEU A 273 11.69 -9.40 0.73
CA LEU A 273 10.90 -9.39 -0.48
C LEU A 273 10.47 -10.79 -0.89
N ASN A 274 11.37 -11.77 -0.80
CA ASN A 274 11.04 -13.18 -1.02
C ASN A 274 9.96 -13.66 -0.05
N HIS A 275 10.06 -13.26 1.22
CA HIS A 275 9.02 -13.59 2.20
C HIS A 275 7.68 -12.98 1.84
N LEU A 276 7.63 -11.69 1.49
CA LEU A 276 6.41 -10.99 1.13
C LEU A 276 5.77 -11.47 -0.19
N CYS A 277 6.60 -11.85 -1.16
CA CYS A 277 6.14 -12.36 -2.46
C CYS A 277 5.78 -13.84 -2.44
N HIS A 278 6.29 -14.60 -1.47
CA HIS A 278 6.07 -16.04 -1.41
C HIS A 278 4.58 -16.34 -1.20
N SER A 279 3.92 -16.67 -2.27
CA SER A 279 2.51 -17.02 -2.29
C SER A 279 2.40 -18.53 -2.25
N ASP A 280 1.93 -19.03 -1.14
CA ASP A 280 1.52 -20.40 -0.98
C ASP A 280 0.15 -20.70 -1.59
N THR A 281 -0.23 -19.99 -2.62
CA THR A 281 -1.50 -20.20 -3.33
C THR A 281 -1.46 -21.34 -4.33
N ALA A 282 -0.47 -22.24 -4.25
CA ALA A 282 -0.56 -23.52 -4.95
C ALA A 282 -1.91 -24.17 -4.61
N PRO A 283 -2.66 -24.64 -5.60
CA PRO A 283 -3.92 -25.33 -5.33
C PRO A 283 -3.65 -26.45 -4.33
N LEU A 284 -4.44 -26.46 -3.26
CA LEU A 284 -4.37 -27.52 -2.28
C LEU A 284 -4.76 -28.82 -2.95
N PRO A 285 -3.91 -29.85 -3.01
CA PRO A 285 -4.32 -31.12 -3.53
C PRO A 285 -5.44 -31.65 -2.66
N ASP A 286 -6.59 -31.96 -3.25
CA ASP A 286 -7.74 -32.65 -2.65
C ASP A 286 -8.21 -32.10 -1.28
N GLY A 287 -8.09 -30.77 -1.05
CA GLY A 287 -8.63 -30.12 0.13
C GLY A 287 -7.80 -30.28 1.41
N VAL A 288 -6.60 -30.82 1.31
CA VAL A 288 -5.70 -30.91 2.47
C VAL A 288 -4.88 -29.62 2.57
N PRO A 289 -4.98 -28.86 3.68
CA PRO A 289 -4.11 -27.73 3.92
C PRO A 289 -2.67 -28.22 4.06
N THR A 290 -1.83 -27.87 3.11
CA THR A 290 -0.39 -28.22 3.13
C THR A 290 0.44 -27.27 3.98
N ILE A 291 -0.17 -26.54 4.90
CA ILE A 291 0.54 -25.68 5.86
C ILE A 291 1.69 -26.41 6.57
N LEU A 292 1.52 -27.71 6.82
CA LEU A 292 2.55 -28.54 7.45
C LEU A 292 3.63 -29.03 6.48
N GLU A 293 3.36 -29.01 5.19
CA GLU A 293 4.30 -29.40 4.15
C GLU A 293 5.05 -28.20 3.55
N LYS A 294 4.60 -27.01 3.91
CA LYS A 294 5.23 -25.78 3.45
C LYS A 294 6.60 -25.63 4.08
N GLN A 295 7.47 -25.11 3.27
CA GLN A 295 8.82 -24.73 3.65
C GLN A 295 8.82 -24.08 5.04
N PRO A 296 9.78 -24.41 5.91
CA PRO A 296 9.91 -23.66 7.15
C PRO A 296 9.96 -22.18 6.83
N MET A 297 9.22 -21.41 7.59
CA MET A 297 9.22 -19.95 7.47
C MET A 297 10.66 -19.46 7.36
N PRO A 298 10.93 -18.48 6.49
CA PRO A 298 12.26 -17.90 6.40
C PRO A 298 12.77 -17.59 7.80
N ARG A 299 13.97 -18.06 8.11
CA ARG A 299 14.55 -17.74 9.42
C ARG A 299 14.63 -16.23 9.50
N ARG A 300 13.96 -15.66 10.50
CA ARG A 300 14.10 -14.26 10.79
C ARG A 300 15.57 -13.89 10.84
N ILE A 301 15.94 -12.93 10.05
CA ILE A 301 17.15 -12.19 10.35
C ILE A 301 16.80 -11.43 11.63
N LYS A 302 17.45 -11.77 12.74
CA LYS A 302 17.38 -10.93 13.92
C LYS A 302 18.06 -9.63 13.57
N ILE A 303 17.23 -8.62 13.36
CA ILE A 303 17.68 -7.24 13.22
C ILE A 303 18.10 -6.75 14.59
#